data_97a5e24596d915e8fd0e565f7a6dca09
#
_entry.id   97a5e24596d915e8fd0e565f7a6dca09
#
_cell.length_a   1.000
_cell.length_b   1.000
_cell.length_c   1.000
_cell.angle_alpha   90.00
_cell.angle_beta   90.00
_cell.angle_gamma   90.00
#
_symmetry.space_group_name_H-M   'P 1'
#
loop_
_entity.id
_entity.type
_entity.pdbx_description
1 polymer ?
#
loop_
_entity_poly.entity_id
_entity_poly.type
_entity_poly.pdbx_seq_one_letter_code
_entity_poly.pdbx_strand_id
1 'polypeptide(L)'
;MKSIRAAAIATALCALAVPATAQDFANEVGARQGMFKIMGLNVGILGGMARGNIPYDAEAAQVAAANLVAVSGLNPLNMFPAGSDNMTLDTTRAKPEIWDNVADVGAKWAAYGEAAAAMQAVAGTGQEALGPALGALGGTCQSCHEAYRGPEL
;
A
#
# COMPACT_ATOMS: atom_id res chain seq x y z
N MET A 1 8.86 49.81 64.25
CA MET A 1 8.65 49.82 62.80
C MET A 1 9.44 48.64 62.26
N LYS A 2 8.80 47.48 61.99
CA LYS A 2 9.49 46.26 61.50
C LYS A 2 9.10 46.07 60.03
N SER A 3 10.10 46.18 59.15
CA SER A 3 9.97 45.97 57.73
C SER A 3 9.94 44.49 57.41
N ILE A 4 8.82 43.98 56.86
CA ILE A 4 8.68 42.63 56.40
C ILE A 4 9.17 42.61 54.90
N ARG A 5 10.28 41.93 54.65
CA ARG A 5 10.78 41.68 53.26
C ARG A 5 10.07 40.46 52.76
N ALA A 6 9.22 40.66 51.74
CA ALA A 6 8.61 39.58 50.99
C ALA A 6 9.62 39.01 50.03
N ALA A 7 10.03 37.76 50.20
CA ALA A 7 10.83 37.01 49.25
C ALA A 7 9.90 36.36 48.21
N ALA A 8 9.98 36.82 46.97
CA ALA A 8 9.28 36.21 45.85
C ALA A 8 10.06 34.96 45.41
N ILE A 9 9.48 33.77 45.58
CA ILE A 9 10.02 32.51 45.08
C ILE A 9 9.52 32.36 43.63
N ALA A 10 10.42 32.61 42.69
CA ALA A 10 10.18 32.33 41.27
C ALA A 10 10.39 30.83 41.03
N THR A 11 9.30 30.08 40.92
CA THR A 11 9.32 28.67 40.55
C THR A 11 9.50 28.57 39.01
N ALA A 12 10.73 28.28 38.56
CA ALA A 12 11.01 27.99 37.16
C ALA A 12 10.40 26.62 36.80
N LEU A 13 9.29 26.61 36.04
CA LEU A 13 8.78 25.40 35.38
C LEU A 13 9.73 25.05 34.21
N CYS A 14 10.69 24.14 34.45
CA CYS A 14 11.40 23.48 33.37
C CYS A 14 10.42 22.55 32.65
N ALA A 15 9.85 22.99 31.54
CA ALA A 15 9.15 22.13 30.60
C ALA A 15 10.17 21.13 30.06
N LEU A 16 10.09 19.88 30.50
CA LEU A 16 10.81 18.76 29.91
C LEU A 16 10.25 18.58 28.49
N ALA A 17 10.92 19.14 27.49
CA ALA A 17 10.68 18.81 26.10
C ALA A 17 11.08 17.33 25.91
N VAL A 18 10.09 16.43 25.92
CA VAL A 18 10.28 15.05 25.50
C VAL A 18 10.64 15.12 24.02
N PRO A 19 11.81 14.61 23.57
CA PRO A 19 12.11 14.56 22.16
C PRO A 19 11.01 13.71 21.51
N ALA A 20 10.28 14.28 20.55
CA ALA A 20 9.41 13.51 19.67
C ALA A 20 10.33 12.58 18.88
N THR A 21 10.41 11.30 19.29
CA THR A 21 11.06 10.29 18.47
C THR A 21 10.24 10.20 17.19
N ALA A 22 10.86 10.54 16.05
CA ALA A 22 10.26 10.27 14.75
C ALA A 22 9.88 8.81 14.72
N GLN A 23 8.59 8.52 14.50
CA GLN A 23 8.10 7.15 14.47
C GLN A 23 8.71 6.47 13.24
N ASP A 24 9.48 5.41 13.46
CA ASP A 24 10.07 4.63 12.38
C ASP A 24 9.01 3.66 11.85
N PHE A 25 8.55 3.88 10.62
CA PHE A 25 7.60 3.03 9.92
C PHE A 25 8.27 2.07 8.92
N ALA A 26 9.56 1.79 9.08
CA ALA A 26 10.33 0.99 8.13
C ALA A 26 9.73 -0.40 7.89
N ASN A 27 9.19 -1.04 8.93
CA ASN A 27 8.55 -2.36 8.82
C ASN A 27 7.26 -2.29 8.00
N GLU A 28 6.38 -1.33 8.26
CA GLU A 28 5.10 -1.16 7.57
C GLU A 28 5.31 -0.74 6.12
N VAL A 29 6.22 0.20 5.88
CA VAL A 29 6.62 0.62 4.53
C VAL A 29 7.23 -0.56 3.77
N GLY A 30 8.15 -1.29 4.38
CA GLY A 30 8.75 -2.49 3.79
C GLY A 30 7.72 -3.57 3.47
N ALA A 31 6.78 -3.83 4.39
CA ALA A 31 5.72 -4.83 4.22
C ALA A 31 4.80 -4.48 3.03
N ARG A 32 4.29 -3.24 2.95
CA ARG A 32 3.43 -2.83 1.81
C ARG A 32 4.17 -2.81 0.49
N GLN A 33 5.44 -2.39 0.47
CA GLN A 33 6.27 -2.45 -0.73
C GLN A 33 6.53 -3.90 -1.18
N GLY A 34 6.78 -4.80 -0.24
CA GLY A 34 6.92 -6.24 -0.48
C GLY A 34 5.64 -6.84 -1.07
N MET A 35 4.49 -6.52 -0.49
CA MET A 35 3.18 -6.92 -1.00
C MET A 35 2.97 -6.48 -2.45
N PHE A 36 3.22 -5.21 -2.78
CA PHE A 36 3.08 -4.70 -4.14
C PHE A 36 4.11 -5.30 -5.12
N LYS A 37 5.32 -5.64 -4.66
CA LYS A 37 6.31 -6.37 -5.47
C LYS A 37 5.83 -7.78 -5.82
N ILE A 38 5.20 -8.49 -4.87
CA ILE A 38 4.58 -9.80 -5.13
C ILE A 38 3.48 -9.67 -6.18
N MET A 39 2.60 -8.66 -6.06
CA MET A 39 1.56 -8.40 -7.05
C MET A 39 2.18 -8.12 -8.43
N GLY A 40 3.17 -7.22 -8.50
CA GLY A 40 3.86 -6.87 -9.75
C GLY A 40 4.54 -8.06 -10.43
N LEU A 41 5.16 -8.96 -9.65
CA LEU A 41 5.77 -10.18 -10.17
C LEU A 41 4.73 -11.07 -10.87
N ASN A 42 3.60 -11.35 -10.20
CA ASN A 42 2.57 -12.25 -10.75
C ASN A 42 1.84 -11.62 -11.95
N VAL A 43 1.55 -10.32 -11.91
CA VAL A 43 1.04 -9.58 -13.08
C VAL A 43 2.04 -9.61 -14.24
N GLY A 44 3.34 -9.52 -13.93
CA GLY A 44 4.42 -9.61 -14.92
C GLY A 44 4.46 -10.98 -15.63
N ILE A 45 4.32 -12.07 -14.87
CA ILE A 45 4.24 -13.44 -15.41
C ILE A 45 3.03 -13.58 -16.34
N LEU A 46 1.83 -13.25 -15.87
CA LEU A 46 0.59 -13.32 -16.65
C LEU A 46 0.66 -12.43 -17.89
N GLY A 47 1.20 -11.21 -17.74
CA GLY A 47 1.38 -10.28 -18.86
C GLY A 47 2.45 -10.73 -19.87
N GLY A 48 3.50 -11.40 -19.42
CA GLY A 48 4.49 -12.03 -20.28
C GLY A 48 3.88 -13.13 -21.15
N MET A 49 3.05 -14.00 -20.55
CA MET A 49 2.31 -15.04 -21.24
C MET A 49 1.28 -14.45 -22.22
N ALA A 50 0.48 -13.48 -21.78
CA ALA A 50 -0.54 -12.84 -22.61
C ALA A 50 0.04 -12.22 -23.89
N ARG A 51 1.25 -11.65 -23.82
CA ARG A 51 1.94 -11.04 -24.96
C ARG A 51 2.81 -12.01 -25.78
N GLY A 52 2.88 -13.28 -25.37
CA GLY A 52 3.76 -14.28 -26.01
C GLY A 52 5.25 -14.08 -25.74
N ASN A 53 5.66 -13.23 -24.79
CA ASN A 53 7.04 -13.04 -24.36
C ASN A 53 7.55 -14.21 -23.51
N ILE A 54 6.63 -14.93 -22.88
CA ILE A 54 6.83 -16.16 -22.13
C ILE A 54 5.83 -17.18 -22.71
N PRO A 55 6.25 -18.44 -22.99
CA PRO A 55 5.31 -19.47 -23.40
C PRO A 55 4.16 -19.61 -22.40
N TYR A 56 2.94 -19.75 -22.89
CA TYR A 56 1.79 -19.97 -22.03
C TYR A 56 1.90 -21.35 -21.35
N ASP A 57 1.75 -21.36 -20.05
CA ASP A 57 1.66 -22.53 -19.20
C ASP A 57 0.46 -22.35 -18.27
N ALA A 58 -0.53 -23.21 -18.40
CA ALA A 58 -1.80 -23.09 -17.67
C ALA A 58 -1.62 -23.23 -16.16
N GLU A 59 -0.72 -24.10 -15.70
CA GLU A 59 -0.45 -24.29 -14.28
C GLU A 59 0.26 -23.08 -13.68
N ALA A 60 1.29 -22.60 -14.34
CA ALA A 60 2.03 -21.39 -13.90
C ALA A 60 1.14 -20.14 -13.93
N ALA A 61 0.26 -19.99 -14.93
CA ALA A 61 -0.71 -18.91 -14.98
C ALA A 61 -1.72 -19.00 -13.82
N GLN A 62 -2.18 -20.20 -13.50
CA GLN A 62 -3.10 -20.43 -12.40
C GLN A 62 -2.45 -20.13 -11.04
N VAL A 63 -1.20 -20.53 -10.85
CA VAL A 63 -0.43 -20.21 -9.63
C VAL A 63 -0.24 -18.70 -9.49
N ALA A 64 0.14 -18.01 -10.57
CA ALA A 64 0.31 -16.55 -10.53
C ALA A 64 -1.00 -15.83 -10.17
N ALA A 65 -2.13 -16.25 -10.75
CA ALA A 65 -3.44 -15.69 -10.44
C ALA A 65 -3.88 -16.00 -8.99
N ALA A 66 -3.64 -17.22 -8.51
CA ALA A 66 -3.93 -17.59 -7.12
C ALA A 66 -3.13 -16.75 -6.12
N ASN A 67 -1.88 -16.42 -6.42
CA ASN A 67 -1.07 -15.52 -5.58
C ASN A 67 -1.68 -14.11 -5.49
N LEU A 68 -2.24 -13.59 -6.60
CA LEU A 68 -2.95 -12.30 -6.60
C LEU A 68 -4.20 -12.33 -5.72
N VAL A 69 -4.97 -13.43 -5.78
CA VAL A 69 -6.13 -13.63 -4.90
C VAL A 69 -5.70 -13.74 -3.44
N ALA A 70 -4.64 -14.49 -3.14
CA ALA A 70 -4.14 -14.61 -1.77
C ALA A 70 -3.76 -13.25 -1.18
N VAL A 71 -3.08 -12.41 -1.97
CA VAL A 71 -2.72 -11.04 -1.55
C VAL A 71 -3.96 -10.18 -1.31
N SER A 72 -5.02 -10.31 -2.11
CA SER A 72 -6.25 -9.54 -1.94
C SER A 72 -6.97 -9.80 -0.60
N GLY A 73 -6.72 -10.97 0.00
CA GLY A 73 -7.24 -11.33 1.32
C GLY A 73 -6.56 -10.62 2.50
N LEU A 74 -5.44 -9.92 2.28
CA LEU A 74 -4.79 -9.14 3.32
C LEU A 74 -5.56 -7.85 3.60
N ASN A 75 -5.54 -7.39 4.87
CA ASN A 75 -5.99 -6.03 5.17
C ASN A 75 -4.84 -5.04 4.89
N PRO A 76 -4.89 -4.24 3.82
CA PRO A 76 -3.79 -3.36 3.47
C PRO A 76 -3.57 -2.26 4.50
N LEU A 77 -4.61 -1.82 5.21
CA LEU A 77 -4.54 -0.69 6.15
C LEU A 77 -3.60 -0.95 7.33
N ASN A 78 -3.35 -2.21 7.69
CA ASN A 78 -2.36 -2.55 8.72
C ASN A 78 -0.92 -2.15 8.31
N MET A 79 -0.68 -1.97 7.02
CA MET A 79 0.62 -1.56 6.47
C MET A 79 0.68 -0.06 6.10
N PHE A 80 -0.39 0.69 6.44
CA PHE A 80 -0.50 2.12 6.19
C PHE A 80 -0.88 2.86 7.49
N PRO A 81 -0.01 2.86 8.53
CA PRO A 81 -0.25 3.69 9.70
C PRO A 81 -0.21 5.17 9.34
N ALA A 82 -1.03 5.98 10.01
CA ALA A 82 -1.08 7.42 9.77
C ALA A 82 0.31 8.06 10.01
N GLY A 83 0.71 8.97 9.13
CA GLY A 83 2.04 9.60 9.14
C GLY A 83 3.12 8.80 8.40
N SER A 84 2.79 7.64 7.81
CA SER A 84 3.72 6.89 6.95
C SER A 84 3.59 7.27 5.46
N ASP A 85 3.36 8.55 5.18
CA ASP A 85 3.17 9.12 3.84
C ASP A 85 4.44 9.76 3.28
N ASN A 86 4.36 10.17 2.01
CA ASN A 86 5.46 10.78 1.28
C ASN A 86 5.73 12.26 1.63
N MET A 87 4.93 12.86 2.51
CA MET A 87 5.22 14.18 3.07
C MET A 87 6.08 14.05 4.34
N THR A 88 6.06 12.88 4.97
CA THR A 88 6.79 12.56 6.21
C THR A 88 8.04 11.73 5.94
N LEU A 89 8.00 10.83 4.95
CA LEU A 89 9.07 9.86 4.65
C LEU A 89 9.46 9.94 3.18
N ASP A 90 10.75 9.97 2.90
CA ASP A 90 11.34 9.91 1.55
C ASP A 90 11.40 8.50 0.95
N THR A 91 11.06 7.47 1.72
CA THR A 91 11.10 6.06 1.34
C THR A 91 9.78 5.52 0.80
N THR A 92 8.75 6.35 0.70
CA THR A 92 7.41 5.95 0.28
C THR A 92 6.79 6.92 -0.70
N ARG A 93 5.85 6.41 -1.52
CA ARG A 93 5.02 7.21 -2.43
C ARG A 93 3.55 7.28 -1.98
N ALA A 94 3.22 6.74 -0.81
CA ALA A 94 1.87 6.80 -0.26
C ALA A 94 1.51 8.26 0.04
N LYS A 95 0.36 8.73 -0.47
CA LYS A 95 -0.10 10.09 -0.25
C LYS A 95 -0.93 10.18 1.05
N PRO A 96 -0.93 11.32 1.77
CA PRO A 96 -1.69 11.49 3.01
C PRO A 96 -3.21 11.35 2.82
N GLU A 97 -3.73 11.57 1.61
CA GLU A 97 -5.16 11.44 1.28
C GLU A 97 -5.72 10.02 1.50
N ILE A 98 -4.86 9.01 1.70
CA ILE A 98 -5.25 7.64 2.10
C ILE A 98 -6.06 7.68 3.40
N TRP A 99 -5.62 8.46 4.39
CA TRP A 99 -6.26 8.50 5.72
C TRP A 99 -7.52 9.35 5.75
N ASP A 100 -7.64 10.31 4.84
CA ASP A 100 -8.86 11.11 4.69
C ASP A 100 -9.97 10.31 3.98
N ASN A 101 -9.61 9.25 3.23
CA ASN A 101 -10.51 8.50 2.36
C ASN A 101 -10.43 6.98 2.56
N VAL A 102 -10.32 6.51 3.81
CA VAL A 102 -10.15 5.08 4.15
C VAL A 102 -11.23 4.19 3.53
N ALA A 103 -12.48 4.67 3.47
CA ALA A 103 -13.58 3.92 2.86
C ALA A 103 -13.37 3.71 1.35
N ASP A 104 -12.91 4.73 0.61
CA ASP A 104 -12.60 4.62 -0.82
C ASP A 104 -11.38 3.71 -1.06
N VAL A 105 -10.35 3.79 -0.22
CA VAL A 105 -9.20 2.86 -0.26
C VAL A 105 -9.68 1.42 -0.10
N GLY A 106 -10.58 1.17 0.86
CA GLY A 106 -11.18 -0.15 1.08
C GLY A 106 -11.99 -0.63 -0.13
N ALA A 107 -12.80 0.25 -0.74
CA ALA A 107 -13.57 -0.08 -1.94
C ALA A 107 -12.67 -0.42 -3.14
N LYS A 108 -11.58 0.34 -3.35
CA LYS A 108 -10.59 0.06 -4.41
C LYS A 108 -9.85 -1.26 -4.17
N TRP A 109 -9.56 -1.58 -2.91
CA TRP A 109 -8.95 -2.87 -2.55
C TRP A 109 -9.90 -4.04 -2.80
N ALA A 110 -11.19 -3.90 -2.49
CA ALA A 110 -12.20 -4.90 -2.80
C ALA A 110 -12.35 -5.11 -4.32
N ALA A 111 -12.38 -4.03 -5.10
CA ALA A 111 -12.43 -4.12 -6.57
C ALA A 111 -11.19 -4.85 -7.15
N TYR A 112 -9.99 -4.63 -6.56
CA TYR A 112 -8.81 -5.42 -6.91
C TYR A 112 -9.03 -6.91 -6.62
N GLY A 113 -9.60 -7.26 -5.47
CA GLY A 113 -9.90 -8.66 -5.11
C GLY A 113 -10.85 -9.33 -6.09
N GLU A 114 -11.90 -8.64 -6.51
CA GLU A 114 -12.85 -9.14 -7.52
C GLU A 114 -12.17 -9.37 -8.89
N ALA A 115 -11.32 -8.43 -9.32
CA ALA A 115 -10.58 -8.55 -10.57
C ALA A 115 -9.51 -9.68 -10.50
N ALA A 116 -8.88 -9.88 -9.34
CA ALA A 116 -7.95 -11.00 -9.12
C ALA A 116 -8.67 -12.35 -9.17
N ALA A 117 -9.85 -12.47 -8.57
CA ALA A 117 -10.68 -13.68 -8.65
C ALA A 117 -11.15 -13.96 -10.09
N ALA A 118 -11.54 -12.92 -10.83
CA ALA A 118 -11.90 -13.06 -12.25
C ALA A 118 -10.69 -13.52 -13.09
N MET A 119 -9.49 -12.99 -12.83
CA MET A 119 -8.26 -13.47 -13.47
C MET A 119 -8.02 -14.94 -13.15
N GLN A 120 -8.15 -15.36 -11.89
CA GLN A 120 -7.95 -16.75 -11.48
C GLN A 120 -8.94 -17.71 -12.19
N ALA A 121 -10.18 -17.28 -12.39
CA ALA A 121 -11.19 -18.10 -13.08
C ALA A 121 -10.82 -18.42 -14.53
N VAL A 122 -10.01 -17.57 -15.18
CA VAL A 122 -9.66 -17.73 -16.61
C VAL A 122 -8.19 -18.07 -16.86
N ALA A 123 -7.32 -17.95 -15.86
CA ALA A 123 -5.86 -18.04 -16.06
C ALA A 123 -5.40 -19.38 -16.65
N GLY A 124 -6.09 -20.49 -16.34
CA GLY A 124 -5.78 -21.83 -16.85
C GLY A 124 -6.53 -22.23 -18.13
N THR A 125 -7.35 -21.35 -18.73
CA THR A 125 -8.24 -21.71 -19.83
C THR A 125 -7.66 -21.47 -21.22
N GLY A 126 -6.63 -20.66 -21.35
CA GLY A 126 -5.94 -20.33 -22.59
C GLY A 126 -5.25 -18.98 -22.55
N GLN A 127 -4.22 -18.79 -23.37
CA GLN A 127 -3.45 -17.55 -23.44
C GLN A 127 -4.34 -16.34 -23.79
N GLU A 128 -5.30 -16.53 -24.69
CA GLU A 128 -6.20 -15.48 -25.18
C GLU A 128 -7.11 -14.92 -24.07
N ALA A 129 -7.38 -15.68 -23.03
CA ALA A 129 -8.21 -15.25 -21.91
C ALA A 129 -7.47 -14.28 -20.97
N LEU A 130 -6.13 -14.29 -20.97
CA LEU A 130 -5.32 -13.48 -20.06
C LEU A 130 -5.41 -11.97 -20.34
N GLY A 131 -5.41 -11.58 -21.62
CA GLY A 131 -5.37 -10.17 -22.02
C GLY A 131 -6.52 -9.34 -21.46
N PRO A 132 -7.78 -9.71 -21.72
CA PRO A 132 -8.95 -9.00 -21.17
C PRO A 132 -8.97 -8.94 -19.66
N ALA A 133 -8.65 -10.05 -18.97
CA ALA A 133 -8.61 -10.12 -17.51
C ALA A 133 -7.49 -9.24 -16.91
N LEU A 134 -6.32 -9.18 -17.57
CA LEU A 134 -5.24 -8.27 -17.19
C LEU A 134 -5.62 -6.79 -17.35
N GLY A 135 -6.40 -6.47 -18.40
CA GLY A 135 -6.92 -5.11 -18.60
C GLY A 135 -7.80 -4.66 -17.43
N ALA A 136 -8.74 -5.53 -17.03
CA ALA A 136 -9.62 -5.28 -15.88
C ALA A 136 -8.84 -5.14 -14.58
N LEU A 137 -7.91 -6.06 -14.32
CA LEU A 137 -7.06 -6.04 -13.12
C LEU A 137 -6.18 -4.78 -13.09
N GLY A 138 -5.55 -4.42 -14.21
CA GLY A 138 -4.72 -3.22 -14.34
C GLY A 138 -5.49 -1.93 -14.07
N GLY A 139 -6.75 -1.86 -14.50
CA GLY A 139 -7.64 -0.74 -14.22
C GLY A 139 -7.86 -0.50 -12.73
N THR A 140 -7.95 -1.55 -11.91
CA THR A 140 -8.06 -1.41 -10.45
C THR A 140 -6.78 -0.84 -9.83
N CYS A 141 -5.62 -1.29 -10.30
CA CYS A 141 -4.33 -0.75 -9.87
C CYS A 141 -4.20 0.75 -10.21
N GLN A 142 -4.54 1.11 -11.45
CA GLN A 142 -4.51 2.51 -11.91
C GLN A 142 -5.42 3.40 -11.08
N SER A 143 -6.66 3.00 -10.86
CA SER A 143 -7.66 3.76 -10.08
C SER A 143 -7.17 4.11 -8.67
N CYS A 144 -6.48 3.18 -7.98
CA CYS A 144 -5.90 3.43 -6.66
C CYS A 144 -4.66 4.32 -6.76
N HIS A 145 -3.77 4.05 -7.73
CA HIS A 145 -2.50 4.78 -7.89
C HIS A 145 -2.72 6.24 -8.27
N GLU A 146 -3.68 6.57 -9.10
CA GLU A 146 -4.02 7.95 -9.47
C GLU A 146 -4.42 8.78 -8.25
N ALA A 147 -5.21 8.20 -7.35
CA ALA A 147 -5.69 8.90 -6.16
C ALA A 147 -4.62 8.98 -5.05
N TYR A 148 -3.91 7.86 -4.79
CA TYR A 148 -3.20 7.65 -3.53
C TYR A 148 -1.69 7.40 -3.65
N ARG A 149 -1.13 7.41 -4.86
CA ARG A 149 0.30 7.23 -5.08
C ARG A 149 0.93 8.49 -5.65
N GLY A 150 1.96 9.00 -4.98
CA GLY A 150 2.76 10.14 -5.42
C GLY A 150 3.67 9.83 -6.61
N PRO A 151 4.36 10.85 -7.15
CA PRO A 151 5.34 10.70 -8.24
C PRO A 151 6.48 9.75 -7.86
N GLU A 152 7.35 9.43 -8.82
CA GLU A 152 8.53 8.60 -8.55
C GLU A 152 9.51 9.30 -7.61
N LEU A 153 10.17 8.49 -6.76
CA LEU A 153 11.20 8.95 -5.82
C LEU A 153 12.50 9.22 -6.54
#